data_7e9cacc9322a0d444d965d6fe822cfc5
#
_entry.id   7e9cacc9322a0d444d965d6fe822cfc5
#
_cell.length_a   1.000
_cell.length_b   1.000
_cell.length_c   1.000
_cell.angle_alpha   90.00
_cell.angle_beta   90.00
_cell.angle_gamma   90.00
#
_symmetry.space_group_name_H-M   'P 1'
#
loop_
_entity.id
_entity.type
_entity.pdbx_description
1 polymer ?
#
loop_
_entity_poly.entity_id
_entity_poly.type
_entity_poly.pdbx_seq_one_letter_code
_entity_poly.pdbx_strand_id
1 'polypeptide(L)'
;MIFGMKTKMEKLFVSLLLIVAGWQNITAQDVSKFKALSDSAYLSNTEYQTGNKYQKDAVLFIDMVADTHPYYIKADRREAWFAKKPALLDQCKDIVSDEAFADALINVLGPLHDKHTDLTTMKRMQEGRPKNGQAAETKDVPGAIDMEHIMRRHDSFYDYSLFPDHGICYLQFNQCMNAADYPFANFLNDMFAKIEEGGIKTLVVDAQYNNGGSSQLCDELLLHLYPLNEMKFFSSYLRFSDLMAAYNPRIAVAKSAWEDDGHKDELYQMPSPKIPADFQQPKLFDGKVVFVMGKRTFSSAGMLFTLARDNHIGTIIGTTSTFSPSHYGEVLPYRLPNTGVLGTISCKFFARPDTAAVDDKCMEPDVKVDLDDKDAAWQYIINAFGKKQ
;
A
#
# COMPACT_ATOMS: atom_id res chain seq x y z
N MET A 1 16.46 15.88 33.38
CA MET A 1 16.76 16.18 31.97
C MET A 1 16.12 15.18 30.99
N ILE A 2 15.95 13.91 31.35
CA ILE A 2 15.35 12.84 30.51
C ILE A 2 13.84 13.02 30.25
N PHE A 3 13.08 13.56 31.23
CA PHE A 3 11.63 13.79 31.09
C PHE A 3 11.25 14.92 30.09
N GLY A 4 12.13 15.90 29.91
CA GLY A 4 11.90 17.01 28.96
C GLY A 4 12.23 16.68 27.51
N MET A 5 13.06 15.66 27.27
CA MET A 5 13.42 15.20 25.91
C MET A 5 12.31 14.32 25.31
N LYS A 6 11.70 13.42 26.10
CA LYS A 6 10.57 12.60 25.64
C LYS A 6 9.39 13.44 25.12
N THR A 7 9.02 14.49 25.84
CA THR A 7 7.94 15.41 25.44
C THR A 7 8.27 16.27 24.22
N LYS A 8 9.55 16.61 23.98
CA LYS A 8 9.97 17.32 22.77
C LYS A 8 9.94 16.40 21.53
N MET A 9 10.41 15.15 21.66
CA MET A 9 10.34 14.15 20.62
C MET A 9 8.88 13.79 20.29
N GLU A 10 8.02 13.54 21.27
CA GLU A 10 6.60 13.24 21.04
C GLU A 10 5.88 14.38 20.28
N LYS A 11 6.16 15.65 20.59
CA LYS A 11 5.62 16.81 19.87
C LYS A 11 6.18 16.95 18.44
N LEU A 12 7.43 16.58 18.21
CA LEU A 12 8.05 16.57 16.90
C LEU A 12 7.42 15.46 16.02
N PHE A 13 7.15 14.29 16.59
CA PHE A 13 6.59 13.14 15.91
C PHE A 13 5.09 13.28 15.60
N VAL A 14 4.29 13.91 16.43
CA VAL A 14 2.87 14.21 16.13
C VAL A 14 2.75 15.13 14.90
N SER A 15 3.67 16.07 14.71
CA SER A 15 3.69 16.92 13.51
C SER A 15 4.24 16.19 12.26
N LEU A 16 5.00 15.09 12.43
CA LEU A 16 5.47 14.24 11.32
C LEU A 16 4.35 13.35 10.75
N LEU A 17 3.44 12.85 11.58
CA LEU A 17 2.28 12.04 11.18
C LEU A 17 1.38 12.75 10.16
N LEU A 18 1.23 14.07 10.25
CA LEU A 18 0.40 14.87 9.35
C LEU A 18 1.04 15.11 7.98
N ILE A 19 2.34 14.85 7.80
CA ILE A 19 3.07 15.15 6.54
C ILE A 19 3.14 13.90 5.64
N VAL A 20 3.07 12.72 6.22
CA VAL A 20 3.19 11.43 5.47
C VAL A 20 1.86 11.00 4.85
N ALA A 21 0.72 11.48 5.37
CA ALA A 21 -0.61 11.17 4.84
C ALA A 21 -0.88 11.73 3.42
N GLY A 22 -0.04 12.63 2.90
CA GLY A 22 -0.22 13.25 1.59
C GLY A 22 0.37 12.47 0.38
N TRP A 23 1.00 11.31 0.59
CA TRP A 23 1.81 10.63 -0.43
C TRP A 23 1.09 9.51 -1.19
N GLN A 24 -0.15 9.22 -0.86
CA GLN A 24 -0.84 7.98 -1.26
C GLN A 24 -1.34 7.94 -2.71
N ASN A 25 -1.20 9.01 -3.51
CA ASN A 25 -1.65 9.03 -4.90
C ASN A 25 -0.56 9.52 -5.86
N ILE A 26 0.58 8.82 -5.92
CA ILE A 26 1.53 9.04 -7.01
C ILE A 26 1.04 8.23 -8.20
N THR A 27 0.20 8.87 -9.01
CA THR A 27 -0.01 8.37 -10.36
C THR A 27 1.29 8.52 -11.12
N ALA A 28 1.62 7.57 -11.99
CA ALA A 28 2.78 7.59 -12.88
C ALA A 28 2.93 8.89 -13.73
N GLN A 29 1.97 9.80 -13.67
CA GLN A 29 1.91 11.03 -14.47
C GLN A 29 2.57 12.25 -13.80
N ASP A 30 2.82 12.23 -12.47
CA ASP A 30 3.38 13.40 -11.78
C ASP A 30 4.86 13.22 -11.44
N VAL A 31 5.71 13.38 -12.44
CA VAL A 31 7.18 13.28 -12.30
C VAL A 31 7.75 14.33 -11.34
N SER A 32 7.04 15.44 -11.10
CA SER A 32 7.47 16.49 -10.16
C SER A 32 7.59 15.99 -8.72
N LYS A 33 6.89 14.90 -8.39
CA LYS A 33 6.95 14.25 -7.07
C LYS A 33 8.22 13.43 -6.83
N PHE A 34 8.96 13.08 -7.90
CA PHE A 34 10.18 12.29 -7.79
C PHE A 34 11.38 13.18 -7.42
N LYS A 35 11.87 13.06 -6.19
CA LYS A 35 13.09 13.77 -5.75
C LYS A 35 14.32 13.19 -6.42
N ALA A 36 15.15 14.05 -7.02
CA ALA A 36 16.48 13.63 -7.45
C ALA A 36 17.32 13.25 -6.22
N LEU A 37 17.97 12.09 -6.29
CA LEU A 37 18.97 11.74 -5.28
C LEU A 37 20.16 12.70 -5.39
N SER A 38 20.75 13.05 -4.24
CA SER A 38 21.97 13.83 -4.23
C SER A 38 23.18 12.90 -4.35
N ASP A 39 24.09 13.23 -5.26
CA ASP A 39 25.38 12.56 -5.41
C ASP A 39 26.53 13.29 -4.72
N SER A 40 26.25 14.39 -4.03
CA SER A 40 27.26 15.27 -3.44
C SER A 40 28.25 14.55 -2.50
N ALA A 41 27.80 13.54 -1.76
CA ALA A 41 28.63 12.73 -0.87
C ALA A 41 29.59 11.80 -1.63
N TYR A 42 29.36 11.57 -2.92
CA TYR A 42 30.13 10.63 -3.76
C TYR A 42 31.12 11.33 -4.69
N LEU A 43 31.07 12.65 -4.80
CA LEU A 43 31.94 13.41 -5.71
C LEU A 43 33.44 13.29 -5.43
N SER A 44 33.81 12.89 -4.22
CA SER A 44 35.20 12.58 -3.85
C SER A 44 35.57 11.09 -4.00
N ASN A 45 34.62 10.21 -4.32
CA ASN A 45 34.85 8.78 -4.44
C ASN A 45 35.37 8.44 -5.84
N THR A 46 36.56 7.83 -5.94
CA THR A 46 37.23 7.51 -7.21
C THR A 46 36.40 6.53 -8.05
N GLU A 47 35.82 5.50 -7.44
CA GLU A 47 34.94 4.53 -8.13
C GLU A 47 33.73 5.22 -8.77
N TYR A 48 33.14 6.17 -8.05
CA TYR A 48 32.02 6.97 -8.56
C TYR A 48 32.48 7.89 -9.71
N GLN A 49 33.61 8.58 -9.56
CA GLN A 49 34.10 9.53 -10.57
C GLN A 49 34.42 8.84 -11.91
N THR A 50 35.05 7.68 -11.87
CA THR A 50 35.54 6.95 -13.06
C THR A 50 34.44 6.09 -13.73
N GLY A 51 33.35 5.82 -13.04
CA GLY A 51 32.23 5.02 -13.54
C GLY A 51 31.46 5.73 -14.68
N ASN A 52 30.85 4.93 -15.56
CA ASN A 52 29.84 5.45 -16.50
C ASN A 52 28.55 5.88 -15.76
N LYS A 53 27.58 6.47 -16.48
CA LYS A 53 26.33 6.95 -15.85
C LYS A 53 25.54 5.86 -15.11
N TYR A 54 25.58 4.63 -15.60
CA TYR A 54 24.87 3.49 -14.99
C TYR A 54 25.57 2.99 -13.72
N GLN A 55 26.92 2.94 -13.73
CA GLN A 55 27.70 2.59 -12.56
C GLN A 55 27.54 3.62 -11.45
N LYS A 56 27.53 4.92 -11.77
CA LYS A 56 27.28 6.00 -10.82
C LYS A 56 25.94 5.85 -10.13
N ASP A 57 24.88 5.66 -10.91
CA ASP A 57 23.54 5.49 -10.36
C ASP A 57 23.35 4.16 -9.63
N ALA A 58 24.06 3.10 -10.02
CA ALA A 58 24.05 1.82 -9.30
C ALA A 58 24.66 1.95 -7.89
N VAL A 59 25.73 2.73 -7.71
CA VAL A 59 26.32 3.03 -6.40
C VAL A 59 25.27 3.73 -5.52
N LEU A 60 24.69 4.82 -6.01
CA LEU A 60 23.67 5.58 -5.27
C LEU A 60 22.46 4.73 -4.92
N PHE A 61 22.01 3.90 -5.86
CA PHE A 61 20.88 3.02 -5.66
C PHE A 61 21.11 1.99 -4.55
N ILE A 62 22.25 1.30 -4.56
CA ILE A 62 22.59 0.31 -3.53
C ILE A 62 22.60 0.95 -2.14
N ASP A 63 23.24 2.10 -2.00
CA ASP A 63 23.35 2.79 -0.71
C ASP A 63 21.99 3.34 -0.25
N MET A 64 21.20 3.94 -1.15
CA MET A 64 19.86 4.48 -0.86
C MET A 64 18.90 3.38 -0.42
N VAL A 65 18.89 2.22 -1.09
CA VAL A 65 18.03 1.09 -0.71
C VAL A 65 18.43 0.55 0.67
N ALA A 66 19.73 0.41 0.92
CA ALA A 66 20.24 0.00 2.23
C ALA A 66 19.91 0.98 3.36
N ASP A 67 19.87 2.29 3.09
CA ASP A 67 19.50 3.33 4.06
C ASP A 67 17.99 3.43 4.29
N THR A 68 17.17 3.21 3.24
CA THR A 68 15.75 3.57 3.28
C THR A 68 14.82 2.39 3.58
N HIS A 69 15.06 1.21 2.97
CA HIS A 69 14.12 0.10 3.08
C HIS A 69 14.23 -0.60 4.44
N PRO A 70 13.11 -0.80 5.20
CA PRO A 70 13.13 -1.36 6.55
C PRO A 70 13.72 -2.77 6.65
N TYR A 71 13.63 -3.57 5.57
CA TYR A 71 14.21 -4.91 5.52
C TYR A 71 15.70 -4.93 5.86
N TYR A 72 16.44 -3.90 5.43
CA TYR A 72 17.89 -3.81 5.59
C TYR A 72 18.35 -3.14 6.90
N ILE A 73 17.46 -2.98 7.88
CA ILE A 73 17.84 -2.51 9.21
C ILE A 73 18.78 -3.53 9.90
N LYS A 74 18.60 -4.83 9.65
CA LYS A 74 19.45 -5.88 10.20
C LYS A 74 20.79 -5.96 9.48
N ALA A 75 21.87 -6.07 10.26
CA ALA A 75 23.25 -6.03 9.76
C ALA A 75 23.55 -7.14 8.73
N ASP A 76 23.11 -8.38 9.01
CA ASP A 76 23.29 -9.54 8.12
C ASP A 76 22.63 -9.33 6.75
N ARG A 77 21.41 -8.77 6.73
CA ARG A 77 20.69 -8.46 5.49
C ARG A 77 21.36 -7.33 4.72
N ARG A 78 21.83 -6.32 5.42
CA ARG A 78 22.55 -5.17 4.84
C ARG A 78 23.88 -5.61 4.22
N GLU A 79 24.64 -6.46 4.90
CA GLU A 79 25.87 -7.04 4.38
C GLU A 79 25.62 -7.87 3.11
N ALA A 80 24.63 -8.75 3.13
CA ALA A 80 24.23 -9.55 1.96
C ALA A 80 23.76 -8.66 0.78
N TRP A 81 23.17 -7.50 1.06
CA TRP A 81 22.79 -6.53 0.05
C TRP A 81 24.00 -5.88 -0.59
N PHE A 82 24.94 -5.36 0.21
CA PHE A 82 26.17 -4.74 -0.29
C PHE A 82 27.07 -5.72 -1.05
N ALA A 83 27.03 -7.00 -0.73
CA ALA A 83 27.77 -8.03 -1.47
C ALA A 83 27.35 -8.16 -2.95
N LYS A 84 26.16 -7.64 -3.32
CA LYS A 84 25.71 -7.62 -4.74
C LYS A 84 26.33 -6.48 -5.55
N LYS A 85 26.88 -5.46 -4.89
CA LYS A 85 27.38 -4.23 -5.55
C LYS A 85 28.43 -4.51 -6.63
N PRO A 86 29.49 -5.32 -6.41
CA PRO A 86 30.51 -5.56 -7.42
C PRO A 86 29.94 -6.18 -8.71
N ALA A 87 29.06 -7.17 -8.59
CA ALA A 87 28.45 -7.83 -9.74
C ALA A 87 27.53 -6.88 -10.54
N LEU A 88 26.75 -6.03 -9.83
CA LEU A 88 25.93 -5.01 -10.47
C LEU A 88 26.79 -3.97 -11.20
N LEU A 89 27.87 -3.49 -10.60
CA LEU A 89 28.77 -2.52 -11.25
C LEU A 89 29.47 -3.10 -12.47
N ASP A 90 29.81 -4.38 -12.44
CA ASP A 90 30.38 -5.07 -13.60
C ASP A 90 29.35 -5.17 -14.74
N GLN A 91 28.13 -5.60 -14.43
CA GLN A 91 27.02 -5.63 -15.40
C GLN A 91 26.75 -4.24 -16.01
N CYS A 92 26.85 -3.18 -15.22
CA CYS A 92 26.62 -1.80 -15.67
C CYS A 92 27.65 -1.28 -16.70
N LYS A 93 28.77 -1.95 -16.89
CA LYS A 93 29.77 -1.59 -17.93
C LYS A 93 29.20 -1.74 -19.34
N ASP A 94 28.37 -2.77 -19.55
CA ASP A 94 27.85 -3.18 -20.86
C ASP A 94 26.42 -2.72 -21.12
N ILE A 95 25.80 -2.03 -20.14
CA ILE A 95 24.43 -1.49 -20.30
C ILE A 95 24.46 -0.27 -21.24
N VAL A 96 23.56 -0.29 -22.23
CA VAL A 96 23.47 0.74 -23.28
C VAL A 96 22.15 1.53 -23.29
N SER A 97 21.17 1.15 -22.43
CA SER A 97 19.88 1.87 -22.34
C SER A 97 19.40 1.98 -20.91
N ASP A 98 18.58 3.02 -20.66
CA ASP A 98 18.01 3.26 -19.34
C ASP A 98 16.98 2.19 -18.97
N GLU A 99 16.29 1.59 -19.97
CA GLU A 99 15.38 0.45 -19.78
C GLU A 99 16.12 -0.79 -19.30
N ALA A 100 17.24 -1.15 -19.94
CA ALA A 100 18.06 -2.29 -19.53
C ALA A 100 18.65 -2.08 -18.14
N PHE A 101 19.00 -0.83 -17.81
CA PHE A 101 19.49 -0.48 -16.50
C PHE A 101 18.39 -0.62 -15.43
N ALA A 102 17.19 -0.10 -15.69
CA ALA A 102 16.05 -0.27 -14.78
C ALA A 102 15.74 -1.77 -14.54
N ASP A 103 15.78 -2.61 -15.58
CA ASP A 103 15.59 -4.05 -15.46
C ASP A 103 16.68 -4.71 -14.60
N ALA A 104 17.95 -4.30 -14.77
CA ALA A 104 19.06 -4.79 -13.94
C ALA A 104 18.84 -4.45 -12.44
N LEU A 105 18.41 -3.22 -12.13
CA LEU A 105 18.10 -2.81 -10.77
C LEU A 105 16.89 -3.57 -10.19
N ILE A 106 15.82 -3.79 -10.97
CA ILE A 106 14.64 -4.58 -10.57
C ILE A 106 15.07 -6.03 -10.24
N ASN A 107 15.93 -6.63 -11.06
CA ASN A 107 16.42 -7.99 -10.82
C ASN A 107 17.21 -8.10 -9.50
N VAL A 108 17.97 -7.07 -9.15
CA VAL A 108 18.70 -7.02 -7.86
C VAL A 108 17.74 -6.93 -6.69
N LEU A 109 16.59 -6.23 -6.84
CA LEU A 109 15.53 -6.11 -5.84
C LEU A 109 14.71 -7.40 -5.68
N GLY A 110 14.64 -8.28 -6.70
CA GLY A 110 13.75 -9.42 -6.75
C GLY A 110 13.61 -10.25 -5.46
N PRO A 111 14.72 -10.56 -4.74
CA PRO A 111 14.66 -11.28 -3.47
C PRO A 111 13.97 -10.54 -2.32
N LEU A 112 13.74 -9.23 -2.44
CA LEU A 112 13.06 -8.42 -1.43
C LEU A 112 11.56 -8.74 -1.34
N HIS A 113 10.95 -9.20 -2.46
CA HIS A 113 9.53 -9.50 -2.57
C HIS A 113 8.60 -8.35 -2.15
N ASP A 114 9.04 -7.11 -2.31
CA ASP A 114 8.25 -5.90 -2.04
C ASP A 114 7.81 -5.24 -3.36
N LYS A 115 6.51 -5.29 -3.65
CA LYS A 115 5.92 -4.70 -4.86
C LYS A 115 5.74 -3.17 -4.79
N HIS A 116 5.93 -2.57 -3.62
CA HIS A 116 5.95 -1.12 -3.48
C HIS A 116 7.32 -0.53 -3.83
N THR A 117 8.38 -1.35 -3.80
CA THR A 117 9.74 -0.96 -4.20
C THR A 117 9.96 -1.40 -5.64
N ASP A 118 9.93 -0.44 -6.56
CA ASP A 118 9.93 -0.70 -8.01
C ASP A 118 10.63 0.44 -8.79
N LEU A 119 11.01 0.18 -10.02
CA LEU A 119 11.65 1.15 -10.91
C LEU A 119 10.97 1.18 -12.29
N THR A 120 11.06 2.34 -12.93
CA THR A 120 10.59 2.55 -14.30
C THR A 120 11.43 3.61 -15.00
N THR A 121 11.23 3.78 -16.30
CA THR A 121 11.83 4.88 -17.07
C THR A 121 10.74 5.84 -17.54
N MET A 122 11.12 7.08 -17.86
CA MET A 122 10.20 8.06 -18.46
C MET A 122 9.52 7.51 -19.73
N LYS A 123 10.27 6.75 -20.53
CA LYS A 123 9.75 6.14 -21.74
C LYS A 123 8.67 5.09 -21.44
N ARG A 124 8.93 4.18 -20.48
CA ARG A 124 7.93 3.17 -20.06
C ARG A 124 6.67 3.81 -19.49
N MET A 125 6.82 4.91 -18.74
CA MET A 125 5.67 5.67 -18.22
C MET A 125 4.84 6.28 -19.35
N GLN A 126 5.47 6.85 -20.37
CA GLN A 126 4.79 7.45 -21.52
C GLN A 126 4.12 6.40 -22.42
N GLU A 127 4.73 5.24 -22.58
CA GLU A 127 4.19 4.13 -23.38
C GLU A 127 3.02 3.41 -22.72
N GLY A 128 2.70 3.73 -21.45
CA GLY A 128 1.58 3.14 -20.73
C GLY A 128 1.68 1.63 -20.56
N ARG A 129 2.90 1.07 -20.53
CA ARG A 129 3.10 -0.38 -20.43
C ARG A 129 2.41 -0.94 -19.19
N PRO A 130 1.55 -1.98 -19.35
CA PRO A 130 1.14 -2.79 -18.19
C PRO A 130 2.41 -3.36 -17.55
N LYS A 131 2.56 -3.20 -16.24
CA LYS A 131 3.63 -3.86 -15.48
C LYS A 131 3.57 -5.37 -15.76
N ASN A 132 4.71 -6.00 -16.04
CA ASN A 132 4.82 -7.44 -16.28
C ASN A 132 4.05 -8.23 -15.22
N GLY A 133 3.04 -9.00 -15.64
CA GLY A 133 2.21 -9.84 -14.78
C GLY A 133 0.79 -9.31 -14.50
N GLN A 134 0.39 -8.17 -15.05
CA GLN A 134 -1.02 -7.78 -15.03
C GLN A 134 -1.75 -8.59 -16.11
N ALA A 135 -2.76 -9.37 -15.67
CA ALA A 135 -3.76 -9.92 -16.58
C ALA A 135 -4.36 -8.79 -17.42
N ALA A 136 -4.73 -9.08 -18.67
CA ALA A 136 -5.38 -8.10 -19.53
C ALA A 136 -6.43 -7.32 -18.74
N GLU A 137 -6.34 -5.99 -18.77
CA GLU A 137 -7.31 -5.15 -18.09
C GLU A 137 -8.69 -5.47 -18.66
N THR A 138 -9.58 -5.95 -17.79
CA THR A 138 -11.00 -6.00 -18.15
C THR A 138 -11.42 -4.57 -18.42
N LYS A 139 -12.01 -4.31 -19.59
CA LYS A 139 -12.57 -2.98 -19.90
C LYS A 139 -13.60 -2.63 -18.82
N ASP A 140 -13.51 -1.40 -18.33
CA ASP A 140 -14.51 -0.88 -17.42
C ASP A 140 -15.90 -0.92 -18.09
N VAL A 141 -16.92 -1.30 -17.32
CA VAL A 141 -18.30 -1.30 -17.75
C VAL A 141 -18.92 0.03 -17.33
N PRO A 142 -19.43 0.84 -18.26
CA PRO A 142 -20.14 2.08 -17.93
C PRO A 142 -21.51 1.79 -17.32
N GLY A 143 -22.04 2.75 -16.56
CA GLY A 143 -23.38 2.68 -15.98
C GLY A 143 -23.41 2.21 -14.52
N ALA A 144 -24.61 1.99 -13.98
CA ALA A 144 -24.83 1.51 -12.63
C ALA A 144 -24.61 0.00 -12.51
N ILE A 145 -24.27 -0.46 -11.31
CA ILE A 145 -24.16 -1.90 -10.99
C ILE A 145 -25.58 -2.49 -11.02
N ASP A 146 -25.83 -3.41 -11.92
CA ASP A 146 -27.09 -4.13 -12.07
C ASP A 146 -26.86 -5.65 -12.28
N MET A 147 -27.92 -6.41 -12.51
CA MET A 147 -27.82 -7.87 -12.65
C MET A 147 -27.07 -8.32 -13.92
N GLU A 148 -27.01 -7.49 -14.97
CA GLU A 148 -26.29 -7.80 -16.20
C GLU A 148 -24.79 -7.53 -16.04
N HIS A 149 -24.44 -6.53 -15.24
CA HIS A 149 -23.06 -6.06 -15.05
C HIS A 149 -22.50 -6.40 -13.67
N ILE A 150 -23.22 -7.20 -12.88
CA ILE A 150 -22.79 -7.55 -11.51
C ILE A 150 -21.39 -8.17 -11.50
N MET A 151 -20.58 -7.78 -10.54
CA MET A 151 -19.18 -8.21 -10.36
C MET A 151 -18.22 -7.89 -11.53
N ARG A 152 -18.67 -7.24 -12.59
CA ARG A 152 -17.79 -6.67 -13.62
C ARG A 152 -17.22 -5.36 -13.12
N ARG A 153 -16.01 -4.99 -13.56
CA ARG A 153 -15.44 -3.72 -13.15
C ARG A 153 -16.19 -2.55 -13.78
N HIS A 154 -16.64 -1.61 -12.96
CA HIS A 154 -17.22 -0.35 -13.38
C HIS A 154 -16.14 0.73 -13.52
N ASP A 155 -16.41 1.77 -14.29
CA ASP A 155 -15.52 2.92 -14.48
C ASP A 155 -15.46 3.86 -13.26
N SER A 156 -16.43 3.74 -12.32
CA SER A 156 -16.42 4.47 -11.05
C SER A 156 -15.39 3.93 -10.07
N PHE A 157 -14.84 4.80 -9.22
CA PHE A 157 -13.91 4.39 -8.15
C PHE A 157 -14.59 3.60 -7.05
N TYR A 158 -15.85 3.93 -6.77
CA TYR A 158 -16.76 3.18 -5.91
C TYR A 158 -18.21 3.45 -6.32
N ASP A 159 -19.04 2.44 -6.18
CA ASP A 159 -20.47 2.50 -6.47
C ASP A 159 -21.18 1.38 -5.72
N TYR A 160 -22.50 1.50 -5.50
CA TYR A 160 -23.27 0.44 -4.89
C TYR A 160 -24.62 0.25 -5.56
N SER A 161 -25.17 -0.95 -5.44
CA SER A 161 -26.55 -1.27 -5.82
C SER A 161 -27.23 -2.12 -4.76
N LEU A 162 -28.52 -1.91 -4.61
CA LEU A 162 -29.37 -2.68 -3.70
C LEU A 162 -30.09 -3.77 -4.47
N PHE A 163 -30.06 -4.99 -3.94
CA PHE A 163 -30.80 -6.15 -4.44
C PHE A 163 -31.78 -6.65 -3.34
N PRO A 164 -32.92 -5.95 -3.13
CA PRO A 164 -33.85 -6.22 -2.02
C PRO A 164 -34.41 -7.64 -2.02
N ASP A 165 -34.63 -8.22 -3.21
CA ASP A 165 -35.12 -9.58 -3.37
C ASP A 165 -34.16 -10.62 -2.80
N HIS A 166 -32.87 -10.31 -2.80
CA HIS A 166 -31.80 -11.12 -2.24
C HIS A 166 -31.39 -10.67 -0.83
N GLY A 167 -31.86 -9.50 -0.36
CA GLY A 167 -31.46 -8.88 0.90
C GLY A 167 -29.99 -8.44 0.90
N ILE A 168 -29.45 -8.07 -0.27
CA ILE A 168 -28.05 -7.76 -0.49
C ILE A 168 -27.86 -6.30 -0.90
N CYS A 169 -26.91 -5.59 -0.27
CA CYS A 169 -26.23 -4.43 -0.82
C CYS A 169 -24.88 -4.86 -1.38
N TYR A 170 -24.62 -4.54 -2.63
CA TYR A 170 -23.35 -4.80 -3.30
C TYR A 170 -22.62 -3.49 -3.49
N LEU A 171 -21.49 -3.34 -2.78
CA LEU A 171 -20.56 -2.23 -2.90
C LEU A 171 -19.38 -2.68 -3.74
N GLN A 172 -19.16 -2.08 -4.92
CA GLN A 172 -17.94 -2.20 -5.67
C GLN A 172 -16.99 -1.08 -5.27
N PHE A 173 -15.83 -1.45 -4.75
CA PHE A 173 -14.81 -0.54 -4.24
C PHE A 173 -13.52 -0.71 -5.05
N ASN A 174 -13.42 -0.03 -6.20
CA ASN A 174 -12.37 -0.23 -7.21
C ASN A 174 -11.06 0.49 -6.91
N GLN A 175 -11.09 1.57 -6.12
CA GLN A 175 -9.90 2.37 -5.84
C GLN A 175 -10.02 3.15 -4.54
N CYS A 176 -8.97 3.16 -3.74
CA CYS A 176 -8.85 4.00 -2.55
C CYS A 176 -8.38 5.40 -2.94
N MET A 177 -9.31 6.28 -3.28
CA MET A 177 -9.03 7.65 -3.70
C MET A 177 -8.65 8.55 -2.51
N ASN A 178 -8.19 9.77 -2.77
CA ASN A 178 -7.98 10.77 -1.74
C ASN A 178 -9.35 11.24 -1.20
N ALA A 179 -9.60 11.10 0.09
CA ALA A 179 -10.86 11.48 0.72
C ALA A 179 -11.18 12.99 0.60
N ALA A 180 -10.17 13.86 0.45
CA ALA A 180 -10.38 15.28 0.24
C ALA A 180 -11.03 15.61 -1.13
N ASP A 181 -10.71 14.81 -2.15
CA ASP A 181 -11.24 14.98 -3.51
C ASP A 181 -12.50 14.15 -3.74
N TYR A 182 -12.63 13.05 -3.02
CA TYR A 182 -13.71 12.07 -3.14
C TYR A 182 -14.30 11.76 -1.75
N PRO A 183 -15.40 12.42 -1.32
CA PRO A 183 -15.94 12.34 0.03
C PRO A 183 -16.66 11.02 0.30
N PHE A 184 -15.88 9.97 0.54
CA PHE A 184 -16.35 8.60 0.72
C PHE A 184 -17.23 8.44 1.97
N ALA A 185 -16.96 9.17 3.05
CA ALA A 185 -17.80 9.12 4.26
C ALA A 185 -19.26 9.52 3.97
N ASN A 186 -19.50 10.54 3.12
CA ASN A 186 -20.84 10.93 2.73
C ASN A 186 -21.55 9.85 1.89
N PHE A 187 -20.80 9.22 0.98
CA PHE A 187 -21.28 8.09 0.19
C PHE A 187 -21.66 6.90 1.08
N LEU A 188 -20.85 6.55 2.06
CA LEU A 188 -21.14 5.48 3.01
C LEU A 188 -22.38 5.79 3.85
N ASN A 189 -22.51 7.01 4.35
CA ASN A 189 -23.68 7.42 5.12
C ASN A 189 -24.99 7.25 4.30
N ASP A 190 -25.00 7.65 3.02
CA ASP A 190 -26.15 7.44 2.13
C ASP A 190 -26.41 5.95 1.90
N MET A 191 -25.37 5.16 1.60
CA MET A 191 -25.49 3.72 1.38
C MET A 191 -26.06 3.01 2.61
N PHE A 192 -25.53 3.28 3.82
CA PHE A 192 -26.01 2.63 5.04
C PHE A 192 -27.42 3.07 5.44
N ALA A 193 -27.80 4.32 5.18
CA ALA A 193 -29.19 4.77 5.35
C ALA A 193 -30.17 3.96 4.47
N LYS A 194 -29.83 3.75 3.18
CA LYS A 194 -30.64 2.95 2.26
C LYS A 194 -30.64 1.46 2.59
N ILE A 195 -29.54 0.92 3.12
CA ILE A 195 -29.48 -0.44 3.66
C ILE A 195 -30.51 -0.60 4.80
N GLU A 196 -30.56 0.37 5.71
CA GLU A 196 -31.49 0.35 6.85
C GLU A 196 -32.95 0.48 6.38
N GLU A 197 -33.27 1.44 5.50
CA GLU A 197 -34.58 1.62 4.89
C GLU A 197 -35.05 0.37 4.17
N GLY A 198 -34.19 -0.30 3.43
CA GLY A 198 -34.47 -1.51 2.67
C GLY A 198 -34.49 -2.79 3.50
N GLY A 199 -34.16 -2.72 4.80
CA GLY A 199 -34.07 -3.91 5.66
C GLY A 199 -33.01 -4.93 5.20
N ILE A 200 -31.99 -4.47 4.50
CA ILE A 200 -30.93 -5.30 3.93
C ILE A 200 -30.00 -5.82 5.05
N LYS A 201 -29.67 -7.10 5.01
CA LYS A 201 -28.89 -7.78 6.04
C LYS A 201 -27.58 -8.40 5.53
N THR A 202 -27.23 -8.21 4.27
CA THR A 202 -25.94 -8.64 3.72
C THR A 202 -25.29 -7.50 2.95
N LEU A 203 -24.09 -7.14 3.33
CA LEU A 203 -23.23 -6.22 2.61
C LEU A 203 -22.12 -7.02 1.92
N VAL A 204 -22.04 -6.91 0.61
CA VAL A 204 -20.92 -7.44 -0.19
C VAL A 204 -19.99 -6.28 -0.52
N VAL A 205 -18.74 -6.37 -0.10
CA VAL A 205 -17.67 -5.41 -0.40
C VAL A 205 -16.75 -6.03 -1.45
N ASP A 206 -16.93 -5.66 -2.70
CA ASP A 206 -16.10 -6.14 -3.80
C ASP A 206 -14.93 -5.19 -4.05
N ALA A 207 -13.73 -5.62 -3.66
CA ALA A 207 -12.47 -4.94 -3.94
C ALA A 207 -11.51 -5.79 -4.78
N GLN A 208 -12.05 -6.69 -5.62
CA GLN A 208 -11.24 -7.58 -6.47
C GLN A 208 -10.34 -6.80 -7.45
N TYR A 209 -10.71 -5.57 -7.79
CA TYR A 209 -9.98 -4.70 -8.72
C TYR A 209 -9.16 -3.60 -8.02
N ASN A 210 -9.22 -3.49 -6.69
CA ASN A 210 -8.67 -2.38 -5.94
C ASN A 210 -7.17 -2.58 -5.67
N ASN A 211 -6.34 -1.75 -6.28
CA ASN A 211 -4.88 -1.73 -6.09
C ASN A 211 -4.43 -0.95 -4.84
N GLY A 212 -5.37 -0.43 -4.04
CA GLY A 212 -5.05 0.42 -2.88
C GLY A 212 -5.11 1.92 -3.19
N GLY A 213 -4.37 2.68 -2.42
CA GLY A 213 -4.32 4.14 -2.43
C GLY A 213 -4.39 4.71 -1.01
N SER A 214 -5.34 5.61 -0.73
CA SER A 214 -5.55 6.15 0.61
C SER A 214 -6.20 5.13 1.55
N SER A 215 -5.52 4.75 2.63
CA SER A 215 -6.09 3.85 3.65
C SER A 215 -7.28 4.47 4.39
N GLN A 216 -7.41 5.80 4.37
CA GLN A 216 -8.50 6.50 5.03
C GLN A 216 -9.87 6.00 4.59
N LEU A 217 -10.07 5.69 3.29
CA LEU A 217 -11.35 5.17 2.80
C LEU A 217 -11.66 3.79 3.39
N CYS A 218 -10.63 2.95 3.57
CA CYS A 218 -10.78 1.66 4.23
C CYS A 218 -11.16 1.80 5.69
N ASP A 219 -10.52 2.77 6.39
CA ASP A 219 -10.81 3.07 7.79
C ASP A 219 -12.26 3.59 7.94
N GLU A 220 -12.71 4.50 7.04
CA GLU A 220 -14.09 5.02 7.02
C GLU A 220 -15.11 3.90 6.85
N LEU A 221 -14.86 2.92 5.96
CA LEU A 221 -15.74 1.76 5.81
C LEU A 221 -15.79 0.90 7.09
N LEU A 222 -14.62 0.64 7.69
CA LEU A 222 -14.53 -0.18 8.90
C LEU A 222 -15.26 0.43 10.11
N LEU A 223 -15.37 1.76 10.18
CA LEU A 223 -16.15 2.44 11.22
C LEU A 223 -17.63 2.06 11.23
N HIS A 224 -18.19 1.65 10.11
CA HIS A 224 -19.57 1.16 9.99
C HIS A 224 -19.70 -0.35 10.26
N LEU A 225 -18.60 -1.09 10.31
CA LEU A 225 -18.63 -2.56 10.33
C LEU A 225 -18.21 -3.15 11.68
N TYR A 226 -17.39 -2.41 12.47
CA TYR A 226 -16.81 -2.97 13.68
C TYR A 226 -16.59 -1.91 14.77
N PRO A 227 -16.76 -2.25 16.07
CA PRO A 227 -16.52 -1.32 17.17
C PRO A 227 -15.06 -0.85 17.20
N LEU A 228 -14.84 0.45 17.08
CA LEU A 228 -13.51 1.03 17.00
C LEU A 228 -12.64 0.75 18.23
N ASN A 229 -13.28 0.71 19.42
CA ASN A 229 -12.61 0.42 20.69
C ASN A 229 -12.18 -1.05 20.87
N GLU A 230 -12.66 -1.94 20.01
CA GLU A 230 -12.29 -3.37 20.02
C GLU A 230 -11.34 -3.71 18.85
N MET A 231 -11.16 -2.80 17.90
CA MET A 231 -10.39 -3.04 16.70
C MET A 231 -8.89 -3.15 17.00
N LYS A 232 -8.30 -4.24 16.53
CA LYS A 232 -6.85 -4.42 16.48
C LYS A 232 -6.31 -3.79 15.21
N PHE A 233 -5.31 -2.93 15.34
CA PHE A 233 -4.70 -2.21 14.22
C PHE A 233 -3.33 -2.78 13.85
N PHE A 234 -2.85 -2.43 12.65
CA PHE A 234 -1.47 -2.65 12.27
C PHE A 234 -0.51 -1.93 13.23
N SER A 235 0.61 -2.59 13.55
CA SER A 235 1.76 -1.91 14.12
C SER A 235 2.66 -1.42 12.98
N SER A 236 3.00 -0.14 13.00
CA SER A 236 3.81 0.49 11.94
C SER A 236 5.20 0.81 12.45
N TYR A 237 6.21 0.44 11.66
CA TYR A 237 7.63 0.62 11.97
C TYR A 237 8.29 1.42 10.86
N LEU A 238 8.85 2.58 11.20
CA LEU A 238 9.47 3.51 10.27
C LEU A 238 10.99 3.35 10.28
N ARG A 239 11.61 3.44 9.11
CA ARG A 239 13.05 3.62 8.98
C ARG A 239 13.35 5.06 8.59
N PHE A 240 14.04 5.79 9.47
CA PHE A 240 14.55 7.11 9.14
C PHE A 240 15.66 7.01 8.09
N SER A 241 15.58 7.81 7.03
CA SER A 241 16.55 7.79 5.95
C SER A 241 16.83 9.18 5.40
N ASP A 242 17.95 9.31 4.68
CA ASP A 242 18.31 10.56 4.04
C ASP A 242 17.36 10.92 2.90
N LEU A 243 16.84 9.92 2.17
CA LEU A 243 15.80 10.16 1.18
C LEU A 243 14.52 10.73 1.81
N MET A 244 14.10 10.20 2.96
CA MET A 244 12.95 10.74 3.70
C MET A 244 13.23 12.18 4.18
N ALA A 245 14.45 12.46 4.64
CA ALA A 245 14.86 13.79 5.06
C ALA A 245 14.86 14.82 3.90
N ALA A 246 15.13 14.38 2.68
CA ALA A 246 15.03 15.22 1.48
C ALA A 246 13.60 15.70 1.20
N TYR A 247 12.59 14.94 1.65
CA TYR A 247 11.19 15.34 1.57
C TYR A 247 10.75 16.22 2.75
N ASN A 248 11.26 15.91 3.93
CA ASN A 248 10.94 16.64 5.14
C ASN A 248 12.19 16.82 6.00
N PRO A 249 12.79 18.03 6.01
CA PRO A 249 14.01 18.29 6.77
C PRO A 249 13.93 17.99 8.28
N ARG A 250 12.70 17.96 8.86
CA ARG A 250 12.52 17.57 10.28
C ARG A 250 12.88 16.09 10.52
N ILE A 251 12.83 15.27 9.47
CA ILE A 251 13.28 13.86 9.55
C ILE A 251 14.76 13.75 9.82
N ALA A 252 15.61 14.64 9.27
CA ALA A 252 17.04 14.65 9.57
C ALA A 252 17.32 14.84 11.06
N VAL A 253 16.56 15.76 11.70
CA VAL A 253 16.66 15.99 13.15
C VAL A 253 16.20 14.77 13.95
N ALA A 254 15.09 14.16 13.52
CA ALA A 254 14.56 12.96 14.18
C ALA A 254 15.50 11.75 13.99
N LYS A 255 16.10 11.56 12.80
CA LYS A 255 17.11 10.54 12.52
C LYS A 255 18.31 10.70 13.43
N SER A 256 18.91 11.92 13.50
CA SER A 256 20.06 12.19 14.37
C SER A 256 19.72 11.89 15.84
N ALA A 257 18.58 12.38 16.35
CA ALA A 257 18.18 12.12 17.72
C ALA A 257 17.97 10.64 18.03
N TRP A 258 17.42 9.88 17.08
CA TRP A 258 17.20 8.44 17.19
C TRP A 258 18.52 7.66 17.21
N GLU A 259 19.46 8.05 16.35
CA GLU A 259 20.79 7.44 16.27
C GLU A 259 21.65 7.80 17.50
N ASP A 260 21.58 9.05 17.99
CA ASP A 260 22.31 9.53 19.19
C ASP A 260 21.83 8.81 20.46
N ASP A 261 20.55 8.43 20.52
CA ASP A 261 20.00 7.61 21.61
C ASP A 261 20.36 6.12 21.51
N GLY A 262 21.16 5.72 20.51
CA GLY A 262 21.69 4.35 20.35
C GLY A 262 20.84 3.42 19.49
N HIS A 263 19.81 3.91 18.79
CA HIS A 263 18.83 3.13 18.02
C HIS A 263 19.11 3.07 16.51
N LYS A 264 20.36 3.24 16.10
CA LYS A 264 20.77 3.30 14.69
C LYS A 264 20.34 2.07 13.87
N ASP A 265 20.36 0.88 14.48
CA ASP A 265 20.01 -0.39 13.84
C ASP A 265 18.61 -0.87 14.26
N GLU A 266 17.73 0.05 14.64
CA GLU A 266 16.35 -0.23 15.05
C GLU A 266 15.35 0.55 14.20
N LEU A 267 14.17 -0.03 13.99
CA LEU A 267 13.04 0.67 13.39
C LEU A 267 12.29 1.47 14.48
N TYR A 268 11.90 2.68 14.15
CA TYR A 268 11.06 3.48 15.02
C TYR A 268 9.62 2.94 14.97
N GLN A 269 9.12 2.41 16.09
CA GLN A 269 7.71 2.02 16.20
C GLN A 269 6.85 3.29 16.30
N MET A 270 5.98 3.46 15.33
CA MET A 270 5.05 4.59 15.32
C MET A 270 3.98 4.41 16.42
N PRO A 271 3.59 5.50 17.10
CA PRO A 271 2.51 5.42 18.07
C PRO A 271 1.20 5.01 17.38
N SER A 272 0.40 4.21 18.06
CA SER A 272 -0.95 3.88 17.60
C SER A 272 -1.80 5.15 17.48
N PRO A 273 -2.70 5.22 16.49
CA PRO A 273 -3.64 6.34 16.39
C PRO A 273 -4.43 6.51 17.69
N LYS A 274 -4.57 7.76 18.15
CA LYS A 274 -5.43 8.07 19.30
C LYS A 274 -6.82 8.42 18.81
N ILE A 275 -7.82 7.71 19.29
CA ILE A 275 -9.22 8.04 19.05
C ILE A 275 -9.54 9.31 19.87
N PRO A 276 -10.03 10.40 19.27
CA PRO A 276 -10.47 11.57 20.02
C PRO A 276 -11.57 11.20 21.01
N ALA A 277 -11.55 11.79 22.21
CA ALA A 277 -12.53 11.48 23.26
C ALA A 277 -13.98 11.84 22.89
N ASP A 278 -14.15 12.77 21.97
CA ASP A 278 -15.43 13.24 21.43
C ASP A 278 -15.83 12.58 20.11
N PHE A 279 -15.05 11.61 19.63
CA PHE A 279 -15.35 10.89 18.39
C PHE A 279 -16.66 10.11 18.54
N GLN A 280 -17.58 10.35 17.60
CA GLN A 280 -18.85 9.63 17.52
C GLN A 280 -18.77 8.63 16.37
N GLN A 281 -18.69 7.36 16.72
CA GLN A 281 -18.72 6.27 15.73
C GLN A 281 -20.09 6.20 15.06
N PRO A 282 -20.17 6.04 13.74
CA PRO A 282 -21.43 5.77 13.05
C PRO A 282 -22.14 4.52 13.61
N LYS A 283 -23.46 4.41 13.35
CA LYS A 283 -24.22 3.20 13.67
C LYS A 283 -23.60 2.00 12.97
N LEU A 284 -23.33 0.95 13.72
CA LEU A 284 -22.79 -0.28 13.17
C LEU A 284 -23.82 -1.03 12.35
N PHE A 285 -23.38 -1.59 11.24
CA PHE A 285 -24.16 -2.53 10.46
C PHE A 285 -24.31 -3.85 11.24
N ASP A 286 -25.53 -4.32 11.41
CA ASP A 286 -25.88 -5.52 12.19
C ASP A 286 -26.08 -6.78 11.33
N GLY A 287 -25.68 -6.72 10.06
CA GLY A 287 -25.82 -7.80 9.10
C GLY A 287 -24.53 -8.59 8.85
N LYS A 288 -24.59 -9.43 7.82
CA LYS A 288 -23.43 -10.19 7.34
C LYS A 288 -22.58 -9.34 6.42
N VAL A 289 -21.26 -9.43 6.54
CA VAL A 289 -20.33 -8.79 5.62
C VAL A 289 -19.57 -9.85 4.83
N VAL A 290 -19.50 -9.68 3.52
CA VAL A 290 -18.77 -10.55 2.60
C VAL A 290 -17.80 -9.69 1.82
N PHE A 291 -16.52 -10.02 1.91
CA PHE A 291 -15.45 -9.34 1.18
C PHE A 291 -15.06 -10.17 -0.03
N VAL A 292 -15.07 -9.57 -1.23
CA VAL A 292 -14.65 -10.23 -2.48
C VAL A 292 -13.23 -9.80 -2.82
N MET A 293 -12.29 -10.75 -2.71
CA MET A 293 -10.87 -10.55 -2.92
C MET A 293 -10.43 -11.09 -4.28
N GLY A 294 -9.65 -10.32 -5.03
CA GLY A 294 -9.07 -10.72 -6.29
C GLY A 294 -7.54 -10.62 -6.33
N LYS A 295 -6.95 -11.07 -7.43
CA LYS A 295 -5.48 -10.98 -7.67
C LYS A 295 -4.96 -9.53 -7.60
N ARG A 296 -5.82 -8.54 -7.87
CA ARG A 296 -5.47 -7.11 -7.86
C ARG A 296 -5.71 -6.43 -6.52
N THR A 297 -6.36 -7.09 -5.56
CA THR A 297 -6.52 -6.55 -4.20
C THR A 297 -5.16 -6.35 -3.57
N PHE A 298 -4.72 -5.09 -3.38
CA PHE A 298 -3.35 -4.78 -3.00
C PHE A 298 -3.26 -3.52 -2.11
N SER A 299 -2.14 -3.34 -1.39
CA SER A 299 -1.85 -2.16 -0.57
C SER A 299 -3.00 -1.85 0.41
N SER A 300 -3.55 -0.64 0.45
CA SER A 300 -4.63 -0.26 1.38
C SER A 300 -5.86 -1.16 1.28
N ALA A 301 -6.23 -1.66 0.09
CA ALA A 301 -7.27 -2.67 -0.03
C ALA A 301 -6.86 -4.01 0.60
N GLY A 302 -5.60 -4.44 0.43
CA GLY A 302 -5.08 -5.62 1.14
C GLY A 302 -5.05 -5.43 2.66
N MET A 303 -4.74 -4.21 3.13
CA MET A 303 -4.83 -3.87 4.56
C MET A 303 -6.27 -4.00 5.08
N LEU A 304 -7.27 -3.52 4.34
CA LEU A 304 -8.69 -3.69 4.68
C LEU A 304 -9.03 -5.16 4.91
N PHE A 305 -8.63 -6.04 3.98
CA PHE A 305 -8.89 -7.47 4.08
C PHE A 305 -8.13 -8.14 5.23
N THR A 306 -6.90 -7.68 5.51
CA THR A 306 -6.15 -8.16 6.68
C THR A 306 -6.83 -7.75 7.98
N LEU A 307 -7.28 -6.48 8.09
CA LEU A 307 -8.04 -6.00 9.26
C LEU A 307 -9.36 -6.77 9.42
N ALA A 308 -10.08 -7.01 8.32
CA ALA A 308 -11.31 -7.79 8.35
C ALA A 308 -11.07 -9.21 8.90
N ARG A 309 -10.02 -9.89 8.45
CA ARG A 309 -9.66 -11.23 8.93
C ARG A 309 -9.25 -11.23 10.39
N ASP A 310 -8.29 -10.38 10.78
CA ASP A 310 -7.68 -10.40 12.11
C ASP A 310 -8.61 -9.89 13.21
N ASN A 311 -9.67 -9.16 12.82
CA ASN A 311 -10.76 -8.73 13.70
C ASN A 311 -12.05 -9.56 13.51
N HIS A 312 -12.02 -10.61 12.69
CA HIS A 312 -13.17 -11.50 12.43
C HIS A 312 -14.40 -10.75 11.87
N ILE A 313 -14.18 -9.78 11.00
CA ILE A 313 -15.24 -8.99 10.35
C ILE A 313 -15.64 -9.69 9.05
N GLY A 314 -16.71 -10.46 9.09
CA GLY A 314 -17.28 -11.10 7.91
C GLY A 314 -16.47 -12.26 7.33
N THR A 315 -16.73 -12.58 6.06
CA THR A 315 -16.13 -13.70 5.32
C THR A 315 -15.43 -13.17 4.08
N ILE A 316 -14.20 -13.61 3.82
CA ILE A 316 -13.43 -13.27 2.63
C ILE A 316 -13.59 -14.40 1.60
N ILE A 317 -14.13 -14.06 0.43
CA ILE A 317 -14.28 -15.00 -0.69
C ILE A 317 -13.48 -14.53 -1.90
N GLY A 318 -13.24 -15.42 -2.87
CA GLY A 318 -12.63 -15.06 -4.16
C GLY A 318 -11.32 -15.80 -4.44
N THR A 319 -10.31 -15.08 -4.92
CA THR A 319 -9.03 -15.66 -5.33
C THR A 319 -7.88 -15.13 -4.51
N THR A 320 -6.79 -15.90 -4.43
CA THR A 320 -5.54 -15.49 -3.77
C THR A 320 -5.07 -14.13 -4.28
N SER A 321 -4.86 -13.20 -3.36
CA SER A 321 -4.27 -11.90 -3.65
C SER A 321 -2.75 -12.01 -3.69
N THR A 322 -2.09 -11.04 -4.33
CA THR A 322 -0.62 -10.95 -4.32
C THR A 322 -0.09 -10.10 -3.15
N PHE A 323 -0.96 -9.73 -2.24
CA PHE A 323 -0.65 -8.92 -1.05
C PHE A 323 -0.25 -9.81 0.13
N SER A 324 0.76 -9.41 0.87
CA SER A 324 1.15 -10.06 2.13
C SER A 324 0.51 -9.33 3.31
N PRO A 325 -0.11 -10.02 4.28
CA PRO A 325 -0.73 -9.39 5.44
C PRO A 325 0.24 -8.50 6.23
N SER A 326 1.43 -8.99 6.59
CA SER A 326 2.53 -8.11 7.00
C SER A 326 3.35 -7.73 5.77
N HIS A 327 3.59 -6.43 5.58
CA HIS A 327 4.16 -5.93 4.33
C HIS A 327 5.01 -4.68 4.53
N TYR A 328 5.81 -4.37 3.52
CA TYR A 328 6.46 -3.06 3.39
C TYR A 328 5.57 -2.12 2.59
N GLY A 329 5.67 -0.82 2.86
CA GLY A 329 4.86 0.18 2.19
C GLY A 329 5.25 1.59 2.60
N GLU A 330 4.34 2.55 2.36
CA GLU A 330 4.61 3.99 2.48
C GLU A 330 5.79 4.36 1.59
N VAL A 331 5.50 4.61 0.33
CA VAL A 331 6.52 4.77 -0.71
C VAL A 331 7.09 6.18 -0.77
N LEU A 332 8.40 6.27 -0.95
CA LEU A 332 9.11 7.49 -1.30
C LEU A 332 9.52 7.39 -2.77
N PRO A 333 9.03 8.29 -3.64
CA PRO A 333 9.45 8.32 -5.04
C PRO A 333 10.83 9.00 -5.15
N TYR A 334 11.69 8.47 -6.00
CA TYR A 334 13.02 9.04 -6.24
C TYR A 334 13.39 8.99 -7.73
N ARG A 335 14.36 9.81 -8.12
CA ARG A 335 14.95 9.82 -9.44
C ARG A 335 16.46 9.72 -9.33
N LEU A 336 17.03 8.80 -10.09
CA LEU A 336 18.49 8.66 -10.21
C LEU A 336 19.08 9.82 -11.02
N PRO A 337 20.14 10.49 -10.55
CA PRO A 337 20.55 11.77 -11.12
C PRO A 337 21.23 11.67 -12.49
N ASN A 338 21.93 10.57 -12.79
CA ASN A 338 22.73 10.43 -14.01
C ASN A 338 21.94 9.80 -15.18
N THR A 339 21.00 8.90 -14.89
CA THR A 339 20.18 8.21 -15.91
C THR A 339 18.78 8.77 -16.01
N GLY A 340 18.27 9.38 -14.94
CA GLY A 340 16.86 9.81 -14.87
C GLY A 340 15.88 8.68 -14.60
N VAL A 341 16.33 7.45 -14.32
CA VAL A 341 15.47 6.33 -13.92
C VAL A 341 14.69 6.71 -12.67
N LEU A 342 13.40 6.41 -12.69
CA LEU A 342 12.44 6.71 -11.62
C LEU A 342 12.19 5.47 -10.79
N GLY A 343 12.03 5.64 -9.49
CA GLY A 343 11.71 4.53 -8.60
C GLY A 343 10.84 4.95 -7.43
N THR A 344 10.24 3.97 -6.80
CA THR A 344 9.59 4.05 -5.49
C THR A 344 10.27 3.10 -4.54
N ILE A 345 10.33 3.45 -3.26
CA ILE A 345 10.90 2.61 -2.22
C ILE A 345 10.08 2.69 -0.94
N SER A 346 9.80 1.53 -0.35
CA SER A 346 9.11 1.46 0.95
C SER A 346 10.00 1.98 2.08
N CYS A 347 9.44 2.79 2.97
CA CYS A 347 10.11 3.30 4.16
C CYS A 347 9.49 2.82 5.48
N LYS A 348 8.37 2.08 5.42
CA LYS A 348 7.70 1.48 6.58
C LYS A 348 7.55 -0.02 6.44
N PHE A 349 7.52 -0.70 7.58
CA PHE A 349 7.02 -2.05 7.73
C PHE A 349 5.72 -2.01 8.53
N PHE A 350 4.69 -2.67 8.02
CA PHE A 350 3.40 -2.83 8.67
C PHE A 350 3.26 -4.29 9.13
N ALA A 351 3.26 -4.48 10.44
CA ALA A 351 2.99 -5.78 11.05
C ALA A 351 1.47 -5.93 11.24
N ARG A 352 0.91 -7.04 10.77
CA ARG A 352 -0.52 -7.35 10.89
C ARG A 352 -0.97 -7.40 12.36
N PRO A 353 -2.26 -7.16 12.65
CA PRO A 353 -2.81 -7.18 14.01
C PRO A 353 -2.64 -8.52 14.71
N ASP A 354 -2.92 -9.63 14.03
CA ASP A 354 -2.71 -10.98 14.59
C ASP A 354 -1.26 -11.43 14.39
N THR A 355 -0.43 -11.14 15.39
CA THR A 355 1.00 -11.51 15.37
C THR A 355 1.26 -13.00 15.55
N ALA A 356 0.26 -13.80 15.93
CA ALA A 356 0.36 -15.24 16.04
C ALA A 356 0.08 -15.96 14.70
N ALA A 357 -0.56 -15.29 13.76
CA ALA A 357 -0.82 -15.83 12.44
C ALA A 357 0.48 -15.95 11.62
N VAL A 358 0.56 -17.02 10.82
CA VAL A 358 1.66 -17.19 9.87
C VAL A 358 1.54 -16.11 8.79
N ASP A 359 2.64 -15.37 8.57
CA ASP A 359 2.70 -14.40 7.48
C ASP A 359 3.02 -15.13 6.16
N ASP A 360 1.96 -15.39 5.41
CA ASP A 360 2.09 -15.91 4.06
C ASP A 360 2.50 -14.79 3.09
N LYS A 361 3.24 -15.17 2.05
CA LYS A 361 3.63 -14.22 0.99
C LYS A 361 2.45 -13.66 0.21
N CYS A 362 1.30 -14.35 0.27
CA CYS A 362 0.07 -14.00 -0.41
C CYS A 362 -1.12 -14.23 0.53
N MET A 363 -2.10 -13.36 0.47
CA MET A 363 -3.32 -13.51 1.25
C MET A 363 -4.28 -14.47 0.54
N GLU A 364 -4.67 -15.55 1.21
CA GLU A 364 -5.67 -16.52 0.73
C GLU A 364 -7.09 -16.09 1.18
N PRO A 365 -8.16 -16.32 0.38
CA PRO A 365 -9.53 -16.15 0.84
C PRO A 365 -9.94 -17.27 1.81
N ASP A 366 -10.98 -17.03 2.63
CA ASP A 366 -11.58 -18.07 3.48
C ASP A 366 -12.30 -19.12 2.62
N VAL A 367 -12.91 -18.66 1.52
CA VAL A 367 -13.56 -19.53 0.53
C VAL A 367 -13.09 -19.16 -0.88
N LYS A 368 -12.48 -20.11 -1.58
CA LYS A 368 -12.08 -19.94 -2.98
C LYS A 368 -13.31 -19.93 -3.89
N VAL A 369 -13.47 -18.85 -4.65
CA VAL A 369 -14.52 -18.67 -5.64
C VAL A 369 -13.87 -18.23 -6.94
N ASP A 370 -14.24 -18.85 -8.06
CA ASP A 370 -13.76 -18.43 -9.37
C ASP A 370 -14.43 -17.10 -9.75
N LEU A 371 -13.62 -16.04 -9.80
CA LEU A 371 -14.09 -14.70 -10.15
C LEU A 371 -14.02 -14.42 -11.66
N ASP A 372 -13.53 -15.34 -12.48
CA ASP A 372 -13.57 -15.21 -13.93
C ASP A 372 -14.98 -15.54 -14.47
N ASP A 373 -15.69 -16.46 -13.83
CA ASP A 373 -17.13 -16.71 -14.05
C ASP A 373 -17.98 -15.83 -13.09
N LYS A 374 -18.33 -14.63 -13.55
CA LYS A 374 -19.05 -13.63 -12.75
C LYS A 374 -20.46 -14.10 -12.33
N ASP A 375 -21.15 -14.81 -13.20
CA ASP A 375 -22.49 -15.28 -12.95
C ASP A 375 -22.50 -16.38 -11.90
N ALA A 376 -21.59 -17.35 -12.00
CA ALA A 376 -21.43 -18.40 -10.99
C ALA A 376 -21.00 -17.82 -9.64
N ALA A 377 -20.08 -16.84 -9.63
CA ALA A 377 -19.64 -16.17 -8.41
C ALA A 377 -20.78 -15.41 -7.73
N TRP A 378 -21.62 -14.71 -8.50
CA TRP A 378 -22.78 -14.02 -7.97
C TRP A 378 -23.83 -14.99 -7.43
N GLN A 379 -24.13 -16.08 -8.16
CA GLN A 379 -25.03 -17.12 -7.67
C GLN A 379 -24.54 -17.77 -6.37
N TYR A 380 -23.22 -17.97 -6.24
CA TYR A 380 -22.63 -18.43 -4.99
C TYR A 380 -22.93 -17.44 -3.84
N ILE A 381 -22.73 -16.14 -4.05
CA ILE A 381 -23.02 -15.09 -3.05
C ILE A 381 -24.49 -15.11 -2.64
N ILE A 382 -25.42 -15.15 -3.59
CA ILE A 382 -26.87 -15.23 -3.31
C ILE A 382 -27.19 -16.46 -2.47
N ASN A 383 -26.70 -17.63 -2.87
CA ASN A 383 -27.02 -18.90 -2.21
C ASN A 383 -26.44 -19.01 -0.79
N ALA A 384 -25.22 -18.49 -0.58
CA ALA A 384 -24.51 -18.60 0.69
C ALA A 384 -24.92 -17.51 1.69
N PHE A 385 -25.19 -16.29 1.22
CA PHE A 385 -25.31 -15.11 2.06
C PHE A 385 -26.61 -14.32 1.85
N GLY A 386 -27.35 -14.56 0.78
CA GLY A 386 -28.60 -13.89 0.51
C GLY A 386 -29.71 -14.30 1.48
N LYS A 387 -30.82 -13.58 1.39
CA LYS A 387 -32.07 -13.88 2.14
C LYS A 387 -32.59 -15.26 1.73
N LYS A 388 -32.78 -16.13 2.71
CA LYS A 388 -33.45 -17.40 2.45
C LYS A 388 -34.92 -17.08 2.11
N GLN A 389 -35.36 -17.57 0.95
CA GLN A 389 -36.76 -17.50 0.54
C GLN A 389 -37.64 -18.35 1.46
#